data_dfa5e0f52d26052cf62ebe4d61b0492e
#
_entry.id   dfa5e0f52d26052cf62ebe4d61b0492e
#
_cell.length_a   1.000
_cell.length_b   1.000
_cell.length_c   1.000
_cell.angle_alpha   90.00
_cell.angle_beta   90.00
_cell.angle_gamma   90.00
#
_symmetry.space_group_name_H-M   'P 1'
#
loop_
_entity.id
_entity.type
_entity.pdbx_description
1 polymer ?
#
loop_
_entity_poly.entity_id
_entity_poly.type
_entity_poly.pdbx_seq_one_letter_code
_entity_poly.pdbx_strand_id
1 'polypeptide(L)'
;MHIDSVPNGNACGCICPACKMPLQARNAGQIREHHFAHQSGVDCPHAYESILHLLAKEKIQKAFYEHDVFNIEFEYHSFCINKKNCKYVRYGDCSMKERKIFNLKEYYDSCEQEIPYDKNRRRSDLKIWSKTHPEHNPVYIEFFVTHKSKEEKLHSGSKIIEIKIDSEDDIDKVIDNGFSEEQHNSYSQAGDTVMTKTSFYGFKNEDYSNQNINQEIHFSRYILYLSGKSQCYQDDCKCNELKRIAPNALCEICFHTDISFGIYEIAKWIGYNKFHIKNCLLCENYVDNYYEPGKFCKLYKYLGLNRDQQHDTARAKTCKSFILNEQEMNKCANDEKPPITEL
;
A
#
# COMPACT_ATOMS: atom_id res chain seq x y z
N MET A 1 18.43 -18.47 32.66
CA MET A 1 18.64 -19.58 33.61
C MET A 1 17.29 -20.21 33.87
N HIS A 2 17.17 -21.53 33.65
CA HIS A 2 15.89 -22.25 33.80
C HIS A 2 15.59 -22.51 35.29
N ILE A 3 14.31 -22.46 35.68
CA ILE A 3 13.86 -22.59 37.07
C ILE A 3 14.31 -23.92 37.71
N ASP A 4 14.31 -25.00 36.96
CA ASP A 4 14.68 -26.34 37.42
C ASP A 4 16.20 -26.54 37.53
N SER A 5 16.99 -25.60 37.01
CA SER A 5 18.46 -25.65 37.09
C SER A 5 19.05 -24.96 38.31
N VAL A 6 18.20 -24.38 39.18
CA VAL A 6 18.63 -23.65 40.37
C VAL A 6 18.15 -24.31 41.69
N PRO A 7 18.84 -24.11 42.81
CA PRO A 7 18.38 -24.57 44.12
C PRO A 7 17.02 -23.99 44.50
N ASN A 8 16.18 -24.78 45.17
CA ASN A 8 14.87 -24.33 45.61
C ASN A 8 14.98 -23.22 46.71
N GLY A 9 13.97 -22.35 46.73
CA GLY A 9 13.85 -21.26 47.70
C GLY A 9 14.84 -20.13 47.48
N ASN A 10 15.24 -19.49 48.56
CA ASN A 10 16.14 -18.32 48.53
C ASN A 10 17.59 -18.69 48.16
N ALA A 11 17.92 -19.98 48.23
CA ALA A 11 19.25 -20.48 47.88
C ALA A 11 19.54 -20.39 46.38
N CYS A 12 18.55 -20.07 45.53
CA CYS A 12 18.76 -19.90 44.07
C CYS A 12 19.71 -18.74 43.75
N GLY A 13 19.85 -17.75 44.63
CA GLY A 13 20.69 -16.58 44.40
C GLY A 13 20.25 -15.70 43.20
N CYS A 14 19.02 -15.91 42.69
CA CYS A 14 18.50 -15.21 41.54
C CYS A 14 17.99 -13.81 41.88
N ILE A 15 18.11 -12.90 40.95
CA ILE A 15 17.59 -11.53 41.06
C ILE A 15 16.61 -11.25 39.89
N CYS A 16 15.59 -10.44 40.13
CA CYS A 16 14.66 -10.01 39.13
C CYS A 16 15.36 -9.12 38.08
N PRO A 17 15.28 -9.41 36.77
CA PRO A 17 15.91 -8.59 35.76
C PRO A 17 15.33 -7.17 35.67
N ALA A 18 14.04 -6.99 36.03
CA ALA A 18 13.37 -5.70 36.02
C ALA A 18 13.73 -4.83 37.23
N CYS A 19 13.36 -5.27 38.45
CA CYS A 19 13.50 -4.47 39.66
C CYS A 19 14.76 -4.74 40.47
N LYS A 20 15.60 -5.70 40.06
CA LYS A 20 16.85 -6.12 40.73
C LYS A 20 16.68 -6.68 42.17
N MET A 21 15.44 -6.90 42.59
CA MET A 21 15.15 -7.49 43.91
C MET A 21 15.42 -9.01 43.92
N PRO A 22 15.81 -9.59 45.03
CA PRO A 22 16.05 -11.02 45.16
C PRO A 22 14.81 -11.85 44.89
N LEU A 23 15.01 -12.96 44.19
CA LEU A 23 13.98 -13.96 43.89
C LEU A 23 14.17 -15.23 44.73
N GLN A 24 13.07 -15.96 44.91
CA GLN A 24 13.07 -17.32 45.38
C GLN A 24 12.56 -18.26 44.28
N ALA A 25 13.19 -19.40 44.13
CA ALA A 25 12.75 -20.44 43.24
C ALA A 25 11.69 -21.32 43.89
N ARG A 26 10.53 -21.48 43.28
CA ARG A 26 9.46 -22.37 43.72
C ARG A 26 9.37 -23.57 42.75
N ASN A 27 10.36 -24.48 42.89
CA ASN A 27 10.55 -25.62 41.98
C ASN A 27 10.57 -27.00 42.70
N ALA A 28 10.09 -27.06 43.96
CA ALA A 28 9.99 -28.33 44.67
C ALA A 28 8.58 -28.95 44.68
N GLY A 29 7.58 -28.31 44.11
CA GLY A 29 6.18 -28.76 44.10
C GLY A 29 5.84 -29.60 42.87
N GLN A 30 4.93 -30.57 43.00
CA GLN A 30 4.44 -31.39 41.87
C GLN A 30 3.07 -30.95 41.36
N ILE A 31 2.40 -30.03 42.05
CA ILE A 31 1.00 -29.64 41.74
C ILE A 31 0.94 -28.30 41.05
N ARG A 32 1.86 -27.40 41.31
CA ARG A 32 1.91 -26.05 40.70
C ARG A 32 3.11 -25.95 39.77
N GLU A 33 2.92 -25.22 38.71
CA GLU A 33 3.99 -24.88 37.77
C GLU A 33 5.16 -24.23 38.51
N HIS A 34 6.39 -24.64 38.21
CA HIS A 34 7.60 -24.07 38.75
C HIS A 34 7.77 -22.63 38.30
N HIS A 35 8.03 -21.72 39.24
CA HIS A 35 8.17 -20.30 38.96
C HIS A 35 9.09 -19.58 39.93
N PHE A 36 9.62 -18.44 39.50
CA PHE A 36 10.30 -17.51 40.39
C PHE A 36 9.30 -16.54 41.03
N ALA A 37 9.48 -16.23 42.29
CA ALA A 37 8.71 -15.23 43.02
C ALA A 37 9.66 -14.28 43.76
N HIS A 38 9.24 -13.02 43.95
CA HIS A 38 10.01 -12.11 44.78
C HIS A 38 10.02 -12.58 46.24
N GLN A 39 11.18 -12.51 46.89
CA GLN A 39 11.30 -12.89 48.32
C GLN A 39 10.42 -12.02 49.21
N SER A 40 10.24 -10.75 48.86
CA SER A 40 9.38 -9.80 49.53
C SER A 40 7.87 -10.05 49.36
N GLY A 41 7.47 -10.96 48.46
CA GLY A 41 6.08 -11.17 48.08
C GLY A 41 5.43 -10.02 47.31
N VAL A 42 6.21 -9.02 46.90
CA VAL A 42 5.73 -7.88 46.08
C VAL A 42 5.66 -8.26 44.61
N ASP A 43 4.58 -7.96 43.97
CA ASP A 43 4.44 -8.11 42.51
C ASP A 43 5.31 -7.06 41.80
N CYS A 44 5.97 -7.50 40.72
CA CYS A 44 6.73 -6.62 39.82
C CYS A 44 6.03 -6.53 38.47
N PRO A 45 5.27 -5.47 38.20
CA PRO A 45 4.46 -5.37 37.01
C PRO A 45 5.27 -5.42 35.70
N HIS A 46 6.56 -5.09 35.77
CA HIS A 46 7.46 -5.10 34.60
C HIS A 46 8.35 -6.34 34.51
N ALA A 47 8.20 -7.33 35.41
CA ALA A 47 9.09 -8.49 35.40
C ALA A 47 8.94 -9.31 34.13
N TYR A 48 7.70 -9.57 33.71
CA TYR A 48 7.40 -10.38 32.54
C TYR A 48 7.93 -9.73 31.24
N GLU A 49 7.67 -8.43 31.05
CA GLU A 49 8.18 -7.67 29.92
C GLU A 49 9.73 -7.72 29.86
N SER A 50 10.40 -7.44 30.98
CA SER A 50 11.86 -7.47 31.04
C SER A 50 12.44 -8.86 30.77
N ILE A 51 11.77 -9.92 31.23
CA ILE A 51 12.18 -11.30 30.97
C ILE A 51 12.02 -11.66 29.49
N LEU A 52 10.89 -11.32 28.89
CA LEU A 52 10.67 -11.56 27.45
C LEU A 52 11.69 -10.84 26.57
N HIS A 53 11.98 -9.57 26.87
CA HIS A 53 13.02 -8.81 26.14
C HIS A 53 14.40 -9.47 26.26
N LEU A 54 14.79 -9.87 27.47
CA LEU A 54 16.07 -10.51 27.70
C LEU A 54 16.15 -11.85 26.94
N LEU A 55 15.10 -12.67 27.08
CA LEU A 55 15.02 -13.98 26.44
C LEU A 55 15.06 -13.87 24.91
N ALA A 56 14.33 -12.90 24.35
CA ALA A 56 14.33 -12.64 22.90
C ALA A 56 15.74 -12.28 22.42
N LYS A 57 16.42 -11.37 23.10
CA LYS A 57 17.81 -10.99 22.75
C LYS A 57 18.75 -12.18 22.77
N GLU A 58 18.73 -12.97 23.85
CA GLU A 58 19.62 -14.13 23.99
C GLU A 58 19.32 -15.23 22.98
N LYS A 59 18.05 -15.66 22.87
CA LYS A 59 17.64 -16.75 21.97
C LYS A 59 17.86 -16.40 20.49
N ILE A 60 17.45 -15.21 20.07
CA ILE A 60 17.58 -14.80 18.67
C ILE A 60 19.03 -14.55 18.28
N GLN A 61 19.83 -13.92 19.15
CA GLN A 61 21.27 -13.79 18.92
C GLN A 61 21.95 -15.17 18.77
N LYS A 62 21.61 -16.11 19.65
CA LYS A 62 22.12 -17.47 19.59
C LYS A 62 21.74 -18.16 18.29
N ALA A 63 20.45 -18.10 17.91
CA ALA A 63 19.95 -18.67 16.68
C ALA A 63 20.62 -18.07 15.44
N PHE A 64 20.88 -16.75 15.43
CA PHE A 64 21.63 -16.12 14.35
C PHE A 64 23.00 -16.74 14.13
N TYR A 65 23.71 -17.13 15.18
CA TYR A 65 25.02 -17.78 15.05
C TYR A 65 24.95 -19.28 14.76
N GLU A 66 23.93 -19.98 15.26
CA GLU A 66 23.81 -21.44 15.14
C GLU A 66 23.17 -21.87 13.80
N HIS A 67 22.33 -21.03 13.19
CA HIS A 67 21.67 -21.37 11.93
C HIS A 67 22.46 -20.85 10.72
N ASP A 68 22.47 -21.63 9.64
CA ASP A 68 23.08 -21.24 8.36
C ASP A 68 22.20 -20.24 7.60
N VAL A 69 20.91 -20.22 7.90
CA VAL A 69 19.91 -19.35 7.27
C VAL A 69 19.17 -18.56 8.34
N PHE A 70 19.05 -17.24 8.15
CA PHE A 70 18.27 -16.36 9.01
C PHE A 70 17.51 -15.36 8.14
N ASN A 71 16.24 -15.65 7.90
CA ASN A 71 15.44 -14.96 6.90
C ASN A 71 14.75 -13.71 7.42
N ILE A 72 14.60 -12.75 6.53
CA ILE A 72 13.59 -11.68 6.63
C ILE A 72 12.67 -11.76 5.41
N GLU A 73 11.39 -11.52 5.60
CA GLU A 73 10.38 -11.54 4.56
C GLU A 73 9.47 -10.33 4.67
N PHE A 74 9.33 -9.55 3.61
CA PHE A 74 8.47 -8.37 3.57
C PHE A 74 7.86 -8.12 2.20
N GLU A 75 6.82 -7.28 2.16
CA GLU A 75 6.18 -6.87 0.92
C GLU A 75 7.14 -6.03 0.07
N TYR A 76 7.25 -6.39 -1.19
CA TYR A 76 8.13 -5.76 -2.16
C TYR A 76 7.33 -5.33 -3.39
N HIS A 77 7.56 -4.11 -3.85
CA HIS A 77 6.91 -3.55 -5.03
C HIS A 77 7.84 -3.61 -6.24
N SER A 78 7.50 -4.45 -7.20
CA SER A 78 8.20 -4.51 -8.49
C SER A 78 7.47 -3.63 -9.50
N PHE A 79 8.06 -2.51 -9.93
CA PHE A 79 7.49 -1.64 -10.95
C PHE A 79 7.84 -2.13 -12.35
N CYS A 80 6.91 -1.94 -13.29
CA CYS A 80 7.13 -2.23 -14.71
C CYS A 80 8.38 -1.51 -15.23
N ILE A 81 9.20 -2.18 -16.01
CA ILE A 81 10.43 -1.62 -16.61
C ILE A 81 10.17 -0.32 -17.38
N ASN A 82 9.00 -0.23 -18.01
CA ASN A 82 8.62 0.93 -18.81
C ASN A 82 7.79 1.98 -18.06
N LYS A 83 7.57 1.82 -16.74
CA LYS A 83 6.69 2.72 -15.96
C LYS A 83 6.98 4.19 -16.19
N LYS A 84 8.24 4.60 -16.23
CA LYS A 84 8.62 6.02 -16.39
C LYS A 84 8.19 6.64 -17.73
N ASN A 85 8.14 5.84 -18.79
CA ASN A 85 7.88 6.30 -20.17
C ASN A 85 6.55 5.77 -20.73
N CYS A 86 5.78 5.04 -19.90
CA CYS A 86 4.54 4.43 -20.35
C CYS A 86 3.40 5.45 -20.40
N LYS A 87 2.80 5.62 -21.59
CA LYS A 87 1.65 6.51 -21.77
C LYS A 87 0.40 6.06 -21.00
N TYR A 88 0.35 4.79 -20.60
CA TYR A 88 -0.79 4.20 -19.89
C TYR A 88 -0.63 4.18 -18.36
N VAL A 89 0.48 4.65 -17.81
CA VAL A 89 0.73 4.66 -16.36
C VAL A 89 -0.38 5.37 -15.55
N ARG A 90 -1.07 6.29 -16.19
CA ARG A 90 -2.19 7.06 -15.61
C ARG A 90 -3.46 6.24 -15.38
N TYR A 91 -3.57 5.05 -15.98
CA TYR A 91 -4.75 4.20 -15.88
C TYR A 91 -4.59 3.03 -14.91
N GLY A 92 -3.40 2.87 -14.31
CA GLY A 92 -3.13 1.80 -13.38
C GLY A 92 -1.82 2.01 -12.62
N ASP A 93 -1.59 1.24 -11.58
CA ASP A 93 -0.44 1.42 -10.70
C ASP A 93 0.89 0.98 -11.33
N CYS A 94 0.88 0.15 -12.36
CA CYS A 94 2.06 -0.40 -13.03
C CYS A 94 3.07 -1.03 -12.04
N SER A 95 2.57 -1.68 -11.00
CA SER A 95 3.35 -2.38 -10.01
C SER A 95 2.78 -3.77 -9.74
N MET A 96 3.64 -4.65 -9.31
CA MET A 96 3.29 -5.96 -8.78
C MET A 96 3.81 -6.05 -7.35
N LYS A 97 2.92 -6.41 -6.44
CA LYS A 97 3.28 -6.69 -5.06
C LYS A 97 3.62 -8.16 -4.91
N GLU A 98 4.75 -8.43 -4.32
CA GLU A 98 5.22 -9.78 -4.03
C GLU A 98 5.86 -9.81 -2.64
N ARG A 99 5.90 -10.98 -2.03
CA ARG A 99 6.69 -11.17 -0.82
C ARG A 99 8.08 -11.66 -1.22
N LYS A 100 9.11 -10.95 -0.75
CA LYS A 100 10.51 -11.35 -0.97
C LYS A 100 11.15 -11.79 0.33
N ILE A 101 11.89 -12.88 0.21
CA ILE A 101 12.68 -13.45 1.30
C ILE A 101 14.14 -13.14 1.04
N PHE A 102 14.83 -12.64 2.07
CA PHE A 102 16.26 -12.38 2.06
C PHE A 102 16.90 -13.09 3.23
N ASN A 103 17.97 -13.85 2.94
CA ASN A 103 18.76 -14.46 4.00
C ASN A 103 19.79 -13.45 4.52
N LEU A 104 19.62 -12.99 5.76
CA LEU A 104 20.53 -12.02 6.38
C LEU A 104 21.95 -12.53 6.48
N LYS A 105 22.17 -13.86 6.55
CA LYS A 105 23.51 -14.47 6.63
C LYS A 105 24.34 -14.29 5.36
N GLU A 106 23.71 -13.99 4.24
CA GLU A 106 24.43 -13.67 2.99
C GLU A 106 25.11 -12.29 3.03
N TYR A 107 24.63 -11.40 3.90
CA TYR A 107 25.07 -10.00 3.99
C TYR A 107 25.76 -9.66 5.30
N TYR A 108 25.49 -10.42 6.36
CA TYR A 108 25.89 -10.11 7.73
C TYR A 108 26.45 -11.33 8.45
N ASP A 109 27.49 -11.11 9.22
CA ASP A 109 28.22 -12.16 9.96
C ASP A 109 28.17 -11.99 11.48
N SER A 110 27.58 -10.91 11.96
CA SER A 110 27.62 -10.54 13.39
C SER A 110 26.29 -10.05 13.91
N CYS A 111 25.98 -10.45 15.14
CA CYS A 111 24.80 -10.02 15.89
C CYS A 111 25.20 -9.63 17.32
N GLU A 112 24.95 -8.41 17.73
CA GLU A 112 25.33 -7.86 19.04
C GLU A 112 24.13 -7.26 19.76
N GLN A 113 24.15 -7.31 21.12
CA GLN A 113 23.07 -6.78 21.97
C GLN A 113 23.39 -5.35 22.42
N GLU A 114 22.33 -4.53 22.57
CA GLU A 114 22.35 -3.21 23.21
C GLU A 114 23.40 -2.22 22.68
N ILE A 115 23.64 -2.22 21.37
CA ILE A 115 24.62 -1.34 20.74
C ILE A 115 24.01 0.04 20.43
N PRO A 116 24.67 1.14 20.83
CA PRO A 116 24.28 2.47 20.37
C PRO A 116 24.39 2.58 18.86
N TYR A 117 23.34 3.10 18.18
CA TYR A 117 23.32 3.19 16.73
C TYR A 117 23.25 4.64 16.20
N ASP A 118 23.02 5.60 17.06
CA ASP A 118 22.96 7.02 16.69
C ASP A 118 23.75 7.94 17.61
N LYS A 119 23.85 9.23 17.22
CA LYS A 119 24.53 10.27 18.00
C LYS A 119 23.88 10.55 19.36
N ASN A 120 22.60 10.20 19.51
CA ASN A 120 21.84 10.36 20.75
C ASN A 120 22.03 9.15 21.69
N ARG A 121 22.91 8.21 21.35
CA ARG A 121 23.18 6.96 22.08
C ARG A 121 21.92 6.10 22.30
N ARG A 122 20.94 6.17 21.37
CA ARG A 122 19.82 5.24 21.39
C ARG A 122 20.37 3.86 21.14
N ARG A 123 19.91 2.87 21.90
CA ARG A 123 20.34 1.49 21.77
C ARG A 123 19.24 0.68 21.12
N SER A 124 19.64 -0.26 20.25
CA SER A 124 18.78 -1.33 19.77
C SER A 124 18.91 -2.55 20.65
N ASP A 125 17.85 -3.35 20.71
CA ASP A 125 17.92 -4.63 21.41
C ASP A 125 18.95 -5.56 20.76
N LEU A 126 18.93 -5.65 19.42
CA LEU A 126 19.95 -6.34 18.63
C LEU A 126 20.42 -5.49 17.46
N LYS A 127 21.69 -5.66 17.10
CA LYS A 127 22.30 -5.12 15.88
C LYS A 127 22.88 -6.26 15.07
N ILE A 128 22.37 -6.45 13.86
CA ILE A 128 22.93 -7.39 12.88
C ILE A 128 23.76 -6.59 11.86
N TRP A 129 25.02 -6.95 11.69
CA TRP A 129 25.98 -6.21 10.87
C TRP A 129 27.07 -7.11 10.32
N SER A 130 27.92 -6.56 9.42
CA SER A 130 29.05 -7.30 8.88
C SER A 130 30.37 -6.69 9.32
N LYS A 131 31.26 -7.52 9.85
CA LYS A 131 32.66 -7.18 10.13
C LYS A 131 33.50 -7.14 8.86
N THR A 132 33.16 -8.02 7.92
CA THR A 132 33.88 -8.17 6.65
C THR A 132 33.45 -7.12 5.62
N HIS A 133 32.20 -6.63 5.70
CA HIS A 133 31.61 -5.65 4.79
C HIS A 133 31.00 -4.48 5.55
N PRO A 134 31.85 -3.58 6.13
CA PRO A 134 31.38 -2.47 6.95
C PRO A 134 30.56 -1.42 6.17
N GLU A 135 30.60 -1.46 4.83
CA GLU A 135 29.77 -0.64 3.94
C GLU A 135 28.29 -1.07 3.94
N HIS A 136 27.98 -2.28 4.36
CA HIS A 136 26.61 -2.72 4.49
C HIS A 136 25.95 -2.05 5.70
N ASN A 137 24.91 -1.26 5.45
CA ASN A 137 24.14 -0.65 6.53
C ASN A 137 23.56 -1.73 7.44
N PRO A 138 23.79 -1.66 8.77
CA PRO A 138 23.32 -2.66 9.72
C PRO A 138 21.80 -2.71 9.79
N VAL A 139 21.28 -3.83 10.27
CA VAL A 139 19.87 -4.03 10.62
C VAL A 139 19.75 -3.99 12.14
N TYR A 140 18.86 -3.18 12.64
CA TYR A 140 18.54 -3.08 14.07
C TYR A 140 17.21 -3.77 14.36
N ILE A 141 17.15 -4.49 15.47
CA ILE A 141 15.95 -5.20 15.90
C ILE A 141 15.50 -4.62 17.22
N GLU A 142 14.22 -4.35 17.33
CA GLU A 142 13.55 -3.80 18.50
C GLU A 142 12.42 -4.73 18.91
N PHE A 143 12.45 -5.15 20.13
CA PHE A 143 11.35 -5.93 20.72
C PHE A 143 10.47 -5.01 21.56
N PHE A 144 9.16 -5.23 21.51
CA PHE A 144 8.26 -4.57 22.43
C PHE A 144 7.18 -5.55 22.91
N VAL A 145 6.74 -5.37 24.16
CA VAL A 145 5.65 -6.14 24.77
C VAL A 145 4.41 -5.25 24.86
N THR A 146 4.52 -4.13 25.54
CA THR A 146 3.41 -3.19 25.76
C THR A 146 3.56 -1.88 25.00
N HIS A 147 4.77 -1.37 24.84
CA HIS A 147 5.04 -0.06 24.28
C HIS A 147 5.94 -0.15 23.05
N LYS A 148 5.42 0.34 21.92
CA LYS A 148 6.20 0.50 20.69
C LYS A 148 7.34 1.50 20.83
N SER A 149 8.34 1.36 19.98
CA SER A 149 9.41 2.35 19.83
C SER A 149 8.86 3.71 19.40
N LYS A 150 9.57 4.77 19.76
CA LYS A 150 9.16 6.13 19.36
C LYS A 150 9.31 6.32 17.84
N GLU A 151 8.35 7.00 17.23
CA GLU A 151 8.32 7.31 15.79
C GLU A 151 9.64 7.92 15.27
N GLU A 152 10.24 8.84 16.04
CA GLU A 152 11.54 9.44 15.69
C GLU A 152 12.68 8.42 15.57
N LYS A 153 12.57 7.28 16.27
CA LYS A 153 13.53 6.19 16.19
C LYS A 153 13.30 5.38 14.92
N LEU A 154 12.05 5.01 14.65
CA LEU A 154 11.65 4.18 13.53
C LEU A 154 11.92 4.87 12.18
N HIS A 155 11.75 6.18 12.10
CA HIS A 155 11.98 6.99 10.90
C HIS A 155 13.36 7.65 10.84
N SER A 156 14.36 7.11 11.54
CA SER A 156 15.75 7.62 11.55
C SER A 156 16.53 7.42 10.22
N GLY A 157 15.97 6.69 9.27
CA GLY A 157 16.66 6.28 8.02
C GLY A 157 17.50 5.02 8.17
N SER A 158 17.57 4.44 9.38
CA SER A 158 18.22 3.16 9.63
C SER A 158 17.26 2.00 9.28
N LYS A 159 17.83 0.84 8.93
CA LYS A 159 17.03 -0.39 8.76
C LYS A 159 16.64 -0.92 10.13
N ILE A 160 15.36 -0.88 10.48
CA ILE A 160 14.84 -1.32 11.78
C ILE A 160 13.72 -2.36 11.54
N ILE A 161 13.79 -3.46 12.27
CA ILE A 161 12.71 -4.44 12.40
C ILE A 161 12.17 -4.31 13.80
N GLU A 162 10.91 -3.90 13.93
CA GLU A 162 10.20 -3.84 15.20
C GLU A 162 9.25 -5.01 15.32
N ILE A 163 9.33 -5.77 16.42
CA ILE A 163 8.50 -6.95 16.63
C ILE A 163 7.86 -6.94 18.02
N LYS A 164 6.56 -7.22 18.04
CA LYS A 164 5.78 -7.45 19.25
C LYS A 164 6.00 -8.88 19.73
N ILE A 165 6.37 -9.04 21.02
CA ILE A 165 6.54 -10.33 21.66
C ILE A 165 5.58 -10.42 22.84
N ASP A 166 4.58 -11.28 22.72
CA ASP A 166 3.58 -11.52 23.76
C ASP A 166 3.92 -12.76 24.59
N SER A 167 4.71 -13.69 24.03
CA SER A 167 5.07 -14.99 24.66
C SER A 167 6.42 -15.51 24.15
N GLU A 168 6.91 -16.59 24.77
CA GLU A 168 8.08 -17.33 24.27
C GLU A 168 7.83 -17.94 22.89
N ASP A 169 6.61 -18.38 22.59
CA ASP A 169 6.23 -18.93 21.29
C ASP A 169 6.49 -17.93 20.14
N ASP A 170 6.32 -16.63 20.40
CA ASP A 170 6.61 -15.63 19.37
C ASP A 170 8.12 -15.54 19.08
N ILE A 171 8.96 -15.74 20.09
CA ILE A 171 10.41 -15.82 19.96
C ILE A 171 10.80 -17.05 19.15
N ASP A 172 10.24 -18.21 19.48
CA ASP A 172 10.53 -19.47 18.82
C ASP A 172 10.08 -19.43 17.34
N LYS A 173 8.94 -18.79 17.02
CA LYS A 173 8.52 -18.54 15.62
C LYS A 173 9.53 -17.72 14.83
N VAL A 174 10.14 -16.69 15.44
CA VAL A 174 11.21 -15.91 14.79
C VAL A 174 12.44 -16.75 14.54
N ILE A 175 12.80 -17.63 15.48
CA ILE A 175 13.94 -18.53 15.34
C ILE A 175 13.73 -19.51 14.19
N ASP A 176 12.54 -20.08 14.08
CA ASP A 176 12.21 -21.10 13.09
C ASP A 176 11.98 -20.53 11.67
N ASN A 177 11.36 -19.36 11.58
CA ASN A 177 10.88 -18.81 10.30
C ASN A 177 11.57 -17.49 9.88
N GLY A 178 12.34 -16.86 10.77
CA GLY A 178 12.86 -15.52 10.57
C GLY A 178 11.85 -14.42 10.88
N PHE A 179 12.18 -13.19 10.51
CA PHE A 179 11.29 -12.05 10.65
C PHE A 179 10.40 -11.92 9.42
N SER A 180 9.09 -12.00 9.59
CA SER A 180 8.11 -11.87 8.51
C SER A 180 7.19 -10.70 8.79
N GLU A 181 7.11 -9.75 7.84
CA GLU A 181 6.15 -8.65 7.90
C GLU A 181 4.73 -9.21 7.82
N GLU A 182 3.93 -8.94 8.84
CA GLU A 182 2.54 -9.36 8.80
C GLU A 182 1.75 -8.49 7.81
N GLN A 183 1.05 -9.11 6.88
CA GLN A 183 0.13 -8.39 6.00
C GLN A 183 -1.00 -7.80 6.84
N HIS A 184 -1.23 -6.49 6.72
CA HIS A 184 -2.43 -5.85 7.20
C HIS A 184 -3.64 -6.41 6.43
N ASN A 185 -4.29 -7.43 6.96
CA ASN A 185 -5.67 -7.69 6.63
C ASN A 185 -6.53 -6.65 7.36
N SER A 186 -6.70 -5.52 6.74
CA SER A 186 -7.24 -4.28 7.30
C SER A 186 -8.74 -4.27 7.52
N TYR A 187 -9.42 -5.39 7.68
CA TYR A 187 -10.83 -5.39 8.08
C TYR A 187 -11.15 -6.62 8.93
N SER A 188 -11.05 -6.49 10.24
CA SER A 188 -11.96 -7.25 11.10
C SER A 188 -13.35 -6.58 11.01
N GLN A 189 -14.42 -7.36 10.90
CA GLN A 189 -15.80 -6.84 10.88
C GLN A 189 -16.21 -6.13 12.20
N ALA A 190 -15.29 -6.04 13.17
CA ALA A 190 -15.51 -5.43 14.48
C ALA A 190 -14.87 -4.05 14.67
N GLY A 191 -14.19 -3.49 13.65
CA GLY A 191 -13.60 -2.14 13.76
C GLY A 191 -12.34 -2.03 14.61
N ASP A 192 -11.79 -3.14 15.12
CA ASP A 192 -10.56 -3.14 15.89
C ASP A 192 -9.35 -3.10 14.96
N THR A 193 -8.45 -2.16 15.22
CA THR A 193 -7.17 -2.04 14.51
C THR A 193 -6.30 -3.23 14.90
N VAL A 194 -6.17 -4.22 14.01
CA VAL A 194 -5.23 -5.33 14.21
C VAL A 194 -3.82 -4.74 14.17
N MET A 195 -3.13 -4.73 15.31
CA MET A 195 -1.75 -4.28 15.39
C MET A 195 -0.84 -5.34 14.74
N THR A 196 -0.09 -4.96 13.72
CA THR A 196 0.96 -5.81 13.14
C THR A 196 1.96 -6.20 14.22
N LYS A 197 2.29 -7.49 14.27
CA LYS A 197 3.32 -7.97 15.19
C LYS A 197 4.73 -7.61 14.75
N THR A 198 5.00 -7.59 13.43
CA THR A 198 6.31 -7.27 12.87
C THR A 198 6.20 -6.17 11.82
N SER A 199 7.04 -5.15 11.93
CA SER A 199 7.09 -4.02 11.01
C SER A 199 8.53 -3.73 10.58
N PHE A 200 8.70 -3.34 9.31
CA PHE A 200 10.00 -3.05 8.70
C PHE A 200 10.11 -1.56 8.37
N TYR A 201 11.18 -0.91 8.78
CA TYR A 201 11.45 0.51 8.54
C TYR A 201 12.82 0.68 7.87
N GLY A 202 12.93 1.61 6.91
CA GLY A 202 14.19 1.94 6.24
C GLY A 202 14.74 0.86 5.29
N PHE A 203 13.98 -0.17 5.01
CA PHE A 203 14.32 -1.17 4.00
C PHE A 203 13.93 -0.68 2.61
N LYS A 204 14.75 -0.97 1.60
CA LYS A 204 14.35 -0.79 0.21
C LYS A 204 13.36 -1.91 -0.14
N ASN A 205 12.11 -1.55 -0.30
CA ASN A 205 11.01 -2.48 -0.61
C ASN A 205 10.42 -2.26 -2.00
N GLU A 206 11.10 -1.52 -2.87
CA GLU A 206 10.67 -1.28 -4.24
C GLU A 206 11.83 -1.24 -5.22
N ASP A 207 11.62 -1.73 -6.44
CA ASP A 207 12.55 -1.59 -7.56
C ASP A 207 11.84 -1.78 -8.90
N TYR A 208 12.51 -1.44 -9.99
CA TYR A 208 12.01 -1.72 -11.33
C TYR A 208 12.23 -3.20 -11.68
N SER A 209 11.17 -3.83 -12.16
CA SER A 209 11.24 -5.18 -12.71
C SER A 209 12.09 -5.19 -13.99
N ASN A 210 12.67 -6.35 -14.31
CA ASN A 210 13.32 -6.59 -15.61
C ASN A 210 12.29 -6.90 -16.72
N GLN A 211 11.00 -6.89 -16.42
CA GLN A 211 9.91 -7.29 -17.31
C GLN A 211 8.84 -6.21 -17.43
N ASN A 212 8.04 -6.32 -18.49
CA ASN A 212 6.80 -5.58 -18.58
C ASN A 212 5.76 -6.21 -17.65
N ILE A 213 5.22 -5.42 -16.75
CA ILE A 213 4.07 -5.81 -15.93
C ILE A 213 2.82 -5.42 -16.70
N ASN A 214 2.13 -6.42 -17.26
CA ASN A 214 0.88 -6.20 -18.00
C ASN A 214 -0.27 -6.06 -17.01
N GLN A 215 -0.41 -4.84 -16.48
CA GLN A 215 -1.39 -4.53 -15.47
C GLN A 215 -2.77 -4.32 -16.08
N GLU A 216 -3.80 -4.75 -15.36
CA GLU A 216 -5.17 -4.40 -15.65
C GLU A 216 -5.39 -2.90 -15.42
N ILE A 217 -6.02 -2.25 -16.38
CA ILE A 217 -6.32 -0.81 -16.37
C ILE A 217 -7.81 -0.60 -16.49
N HIS A 218 -8.32 0.36 -15.71
CA HIS A 218 -9.72 0.76 -15.70
C HIS A 218 -9.84 2.16 -16.28
N PHE A 219 -10.71 2.33 -17.26
CA PHE A 219 -10.87 3.61 -17.93
C PHE A 219 -12.25 3.76 -18.56
N SER A 220 -12.64 5.01 -18.88
CA SER A 220 -13.78 5.31 -19.73
C SER A 220 -13.32 5.45 -21.17
N ARG A 221 -14.01 4.78 -22.08
CA ARG A 221 -13.75 4.83 -23.53
C ARG A 221 -14.85 5.63 -24.20
N TYR A 222 -14.47 6.63 -24.98
CA TYR A 222 -15.35 7.41 -25.82
C TYR A 222 -15.03 7.15 -27.30
N ILE A 223 -16.02 6.74 -28.05
CA ILE A 223 -15.92 6.47 -29.50
C ILE A 223 -16.71 7.53 -30.24
N LEU A 224 -16.06 8.21 -31.18
CA LEU A 224 -16.65 9.24 -32.01
C LEU A 224 -16.67 8.80 -33.47
N TYR A 225 -17.85 8.83 -34.06
CA TYR A 225 -18.06 8.50 -35.46
C TYR A 225 -18.18 9.77 -36.35
N LEU A 226 -17.81 9.65 -37.63
CA LEU A 226 -17.92 10.75 -38.60
C LEU A 226 -19.38 11.28 -38.77
N SER A 227 -20.36 10.47 -38.44
CA SER A 227 -21.76 10.88 -38.38
C SER A 227 -22.10 11.88 -37.28
N GLY A 228 -21.22 12.08 -36.30
CA GLY A 228 -21.47 12.80 -35.06
C GLY A 228 -22.07 11.93 -33.95
N LYS A 229 -22.41 10.67 -34.24
CA LYS A 229 -22.79 9.71 -33.21
C LYS A 229 -21.58 9.38 -32.30
N SER A 230 -21.85 9.12 -31.07
CA SER A 230 -20.81 8.74 -30.10
C SER A 230 -21.33 7.70 -29.14
N GLN A 231 -20.39 6.97 -28.55
CA GLN A 231 -20.63 6.00 -27.50
C GLN A 231 -19.60 6.24 -26.40
N CYS A 232 -20.02 6.12 -25.16
CA CYS A 232 -19.12 6.18 -23.99
C CYS A 232 -19.49 5.06 -23.04
N TYR A 233 -18.50 4.32 -22.59
CA TYR A 233 -18.66 3.25 -21.61
C TYR A 233 -17.37 3.05 -20.82
N GLN A 234 -17.48 2.37 -19.70
CA GLN A 234 -16.33 1.90 -18.95
C GLN A 234 -15.76 0.65 -19.61
N ASP A 235 -14.45 0.55 -19.60
CA ASP A 235 -13.72 -0.57 -20.21
C ASP A 235 -12.54 -0.96 -19.33
N ASP A 236 -12.21 -2.26 -19.37
CA ASP A 236 -11.12 -2.86 -18.61
C ASP A 236 -10.32 -3.74 -19.55
N CYS A 237 -9.00 -3.60 -19.55
CA CYS A 237 -8.11 -4.49 -20.27
C CYS A 237 -6.70 -4.45 -19.70
N LYS A 238 -5.86 -5.38 -20.10
CA LYS A 238 -4.43 -5.27 -19.81
C LYS A 238 -3.80 -4.17 -20.64
N CYS A 239 -2.86 -3.43 -20.08
CA CYS A 239 -2.26 -2.27 -20.71
C CYS A 239 -1.61 -2.56 -22.10
N ASN A 240 -1.11 -3.79 -22.30
CA ASN A 240 -0.56 -4.25 -23.60
C ASN A 240 -1.65 -4.62 -24.63
N GLU A 241 -2.91 -4.74 -24.20
CA GLU A 241 -4.05 -5.09 -25.05
C GLU A 241 -4.86 -3.86 -25.47
N LEU A 242 -4.54 -2.68 -24.90
CA LEU A 242 -5.24 -1.45 -25.21
C LEU A 242 -5.06 -1.06 -26.68
N LYS A 243 -6.13 -1.18 -27.46
CA LYS A 243 -6.19 -0.88 -28.90
C LYS A 243 -7.56 -0.33 -29.28
N ARG A 244 -7.65 0.21 -30.53
CA ARG A 244 -8.93 0.58 -31.10
C ARG A 244 -9.82 -0.65 -31.27
N ILE A 245 -11.10 -0.50 -30.95
CA ILE A 245 -12.11 -1.56 -31.07
C ILE A 245 -13.19 -1.20 -32.13
N ALA A 246 -13.28 0.06 -32.53
CA ALA A 246 -14.22 0.52 -33.53
C ALA A 246 -13.48 1.08 -34.77
N PRO A 247 -13.04 0.22 -35.71
CA PRO A 247 -12.21 0.64 -36.84
C PRO A 247 -12.90 1.67 -37.74
N ASN A 248 -14.25 1.73 -37.76
CA ASN A 248 -15.03 2.70 -38.49
C ASN A 248 -15.28 4.01 -37.75
N ALA A 249 -14.81 4.13 -36.50
CA ALA A 249 -14.89 5.37 -35.76
C ALA A 249 -13.86 6.39 -36.28
N LEU A 250 -14.19 7.66 -36.17
CA LEU A 250 -13.24 8.74 -36.45
C LEU A 250 -12.07 8.69 -35.48
N CYS A 251 -12.37 8.59 -34.21
CA CYS A 251 -11.37 8.36 -33.14
C CYS A 251 -11.98 7.64 -31.94
N GLU A 252 -11.10 7.06 -31.13
CA GLU A 252 -11.40 6.54 -29.82
C GLU A 252 -10.53 7.26 -28.79
N ILE A 253 -11.11 7.66 -27.66
CA ILE A 253 -10.46 8.45 -26.64
C ILE A 253 -10.64 7.73 -25.32
N CYS A 254 -9.55 7.49 -24.60
CA CYS A 254 -9.57 6.90 -23.26
C CYS A 254 -9.33 7.97 -22.21
N PHE A 255 -10.05 7.87 -21.10
CA PHE A 255 -9.97 8.79 -19.97
C PHE A 255 -9.75 8.00 -18.67
N HIS A 256 -9.13 8.63 -17.68
CA HIS A 256 -9.05 8.07 -16.34
C HIS A 256 -10.46 7.94 -15.72
N THR A 257 -10.76 6.80 -15.08
CA THR A 257 -12.10 6.47 -14.59
C THR A 257 -12.55 7.24 -13.37
N ASP A 258 -11.61 7.77 -12.57
CA ASP A 258 -11.92 8.47 -11.31
C ASP A 258 -12.59 9.84 -11.51
N ILE A 259 -12.76 10.26 -12.74
CA ILE A 259 -13.42 11.52 -13.06
C ILE A 259 -14.91 11.27 -13.25
N SER A 260 -15.67 11.60 -12.24
CA SER A 260 -17.11 11.46 -12.22
C SER A 260 -17.86 12.48 -13.08
N PHE A 261 -17.17 13.51 -13.60
CA PHE A 261 -17.82 14.65 -14.25
C PHE A 261 -17.03 15.12 -15.48
N GLY A 262 -17.73 15.49 -16.55
CA GLY A 262 -17.15 16.26 -17.67
C GLY A 262 -16.50 15.45 -18.79
N ILE A 263 -16.31 14.13 -18.66
CA ILE A 263 -15.69 13.31 -19.72
C ILE A 263 -16.41 13.45 -21.07
N TYR A 264 -17.72 13.45 -21.03
CA TYR A 264 -18.57 13.55 -22.22
C TYR A 264 -18.47 14.92 -22.88
N GLU A 265 -18.41 15.96 -22.08
CA GLU A 265 -18.27 17.36 -22.50
C GLU A 265 -16.89 17.59 -23.12
N ILE A 266 -15.83 17.12 -22.49
CA ILE A 266 -14.45 17.22 -23.00
C ILE A 266 -14.29 16.46 -24.30
N ALA A 267 -14.85 15.26 -24.41
CA ALA A 267 -14.80 14.49 -25.64
C ALA A 267 -15.52 15.19 -26.81
N LYS A 268 -16.66 15.85 -26.56
CA LYS A 268 -17.34 16.67 -27.54
C LYS A 268 -16.52 17.89 -27.93
N TRP A 269 -15.88 18.56 -26.98
CA TRP A 269 -15.00 19.68 -27.23
C TRP A 269 -13.81 19.26 -28.13
N ILE A 270 -13.18 18.11 -27.85
CA ILE A 270 -12.14 17.53 -28.73
C ILE A 270 -12.69 17.24 -30.10
N GLY A 271 -13.86 16.59 -30.18
CA GLY A 271 -14.54 16.30 -31.46
C GLY A 271 -14.80 17.53 -32.31
N TYR A 272 -15.26 18.63 -31.68
CA TYR A 272 -15.49 19.89 -32.36
C TYR A 272 -14.19 20.55 -32.83
N ASN A 273 -13.22 20.72 -31.94
CA ASN A 273 -12.00 21.47 -32.24
C ASN A 273 -11.04 20.73 -33.18
N LYS A 274 -10.88 19.40 -33.00
CA LYS A 274 -9.95 18.64 -33.84
C LYS A 274 -10.55 18.12 -35.14
N PHE A 275 -11.84 17.77 -35.11
CA PHE A 275 -12.49 17.07 -36.20
C PHE A 275 -13.69 17.81 -36.77
N HIS A 276 -14.01 19.01 -36.29
CA HIS A 276 -15.13 19.84 -36.68
C HIS A 276 -16.50 19.14 -36.59
N ILE A 277 -16.63 18.19 -35.67
CA ILE A 277 -17.87 17.46 -35.42
C ILE A 277 -18.81 18.29 -34.57
N LYS A 278 -19.93 18.71 -35.13
CA LYS A 278 -20.99 19.39 -34.39
C LYS A 278 -21.80 18.39 -33.55
N ASN A 279 -22.16 18.78 -32.34
CA ASN A 279 -23.05 18.01 -31.46
C ASN A 279 -24.04 18.97 -30.78
N CYS A 280 -25.31 18.57 -30.67
CA CYS A 280 -26.34 19.44 -30.09
C CYS A 280 -26.03 19.85 -28.64
N LEU A 281 -25.28 19.05 -27.88
CA LEU A 281 -24.85 19.41 -26.52
C LEU A 281 -23.94 20.66 -26.50
N LEU A 282 -23.34 21.01 -27.63
CA LEU A 282 -22.57 22.25 -27.80
C LEU A 282 -23.40 23.38 -28.41
N CYS A 283 -24.73 23.20 -28.52
CA CYS A 283 -25.61 24.17 -29.20
C CYS A 283 -26.41 24.98 -28.15
N GLU A 284 -26.49 26.32 -28.34
CA GLU A 284 -27.31 27.22 -27.53
C GLU A 284 -28.80 26.85 -27.50
N ASN A 285 -29.26 26.14 -28.54
CA ASN A 285 -30.65 25.71 -28.64
C ASN A 285 -30.94 24.36 -27.95
N TYR A 286 -29.95 23.73 -27.34
CA TYR A 286 -30.10 22.45 -26.65
C TYR A 286 -30.06 22.69 -25.15
N VAL A 287 -31.23 22.70 -24.52
CA VAL A 287 -31.46 23.19 -23.15
C VAL A 287 -32.01 22.09 -22.26
N ASP A 288 -31.86 22.29 -20.92
CA ASP A 288 -32.42 21.37 -19.95
C ASP A 288 -33.95 21.32 -20.02
N ASN A 289 -34.49 20.12 -19.86
CA ASN A 289 -35.93 19.90 -19.76
C ASN A 289 -36.38 20.00 -18.30
N TYR A 290 -37.23 20.98 -17.99
CA TYR A 290 -37.75 21.17 -16.64
C TYR A 290 -38.76 20.10 -16.20
N TYR A 291 -39.32 19.34 -17.13
CA TYR A 291 -40.38 18.38 -16.86
C TYR A 291 -39.91 16.93 -16.87
N GLU A 292 -38.81 16.63 -17.55
CA GLU A 292 -38.25 15.29 -17.65
C GLU A 292 -36.68 15.37 -17.56
N PRO A 293 -36.01 14.37 -16.98
CA PRO A 293 -34.57 14.36 -16.97
C PRO A 293 -33.96 14.40 -18.38
N GLY A 294 -32.99 15.28 -18.59
CA GLY A 294 -32.25 15.38 -19.85
C GLY A 294 -32.40 16.73 -20.55
N LYS A 295 -31.71 16.83 -21.70
CA LYS A 295 -31.72 18.04 -22.53
C LYS A 295 -32.49 17.78 -23.86
N PHE A 296 -33.05 18.82 -24.42
CA PHE A 296 -33.76 18.76 -25.70
C PHE A 296 -33.55 20.02 -26.53
N CYS A 297 -33.83 19.95 -27.85
CA CYS A 297 -33.77 21.11 -28.75
C CYS A 297 -34.99 22.02 -28.53
N LYS A 298 -34.80 23.24 -28.02
CA LYS A 298 -35.89 24.22 -27.82
C LYS A 298 -36.60 24.64 -29.14
N LEU A 299 -35.92 24.44 -30.27
CA LEU A 299 -36.48 24.73 -31.62
C LEU A 299 -37.26 23.54 -32.22
N TYR A 300 -37.51 22.48 -31.46
CA TYR A 300 -38.08 21.24 -31.99
C TYR A 300 -39.36 21.42 -32.79
N LYS A 301 -40.27 22.29 -32.32
CA LYS A 301 -41.52 22.60 -33.06
C LYS A 301 -41.26 23.31 -34.38
N TYR A 302 -40.37 24.30 -34.35
CA TYR A 302 -39.98 25.07 -35.56
C TYR A 302 -39.28 24.19 -36.60
N LEU A 303 -38.51 23.24 -36.16
CA LEU A 303 -37.77 22.29 -37.00
C LEU A 303 -38.60 21.05 -37.38
N GLY A 304 -39.83 20.95 -36.90
CA GLY A 304 -40.71 19.81 -37.15
C GLY A 304 -40.19 18.48 -36.55
N LEU A 305 -39.48 18.53 -35.44
CA LEU A 305 -38.89 17.35 -34.82
C LEU A 305 -39.87 16.59 -33.95
N ASN A 306 -39.94 15.27 -34.08
CA ASN A 306 -40.65 14.41 -33.16
C ASN A 306 -39.92 14.26 -31.85
N ARG A 307 -40.51 13.52 -30.86
CA ARG A 307 -39.95 13.36 -29.53
C ARG A 307 -38.54 12.75 -29.54
N ASP A 308 -38.28 11.71 -30.30
CA ASP A 308 -36.97 11.06 -30.37
C ASP A 308 -35.93 11.96 -31.05
N GLN A 309 -36.33 12.65 -32.10
CA GLN A 309 -35.45 13.53 -32.85
C GLN A 309 -34.99 14.77 -32.07
N GLN A 310 -35.79 15.26 -31.14
CA GLN A 310 -35.42 16.42 -30.31
C GLN A 310 -34.31 16.11 -29.32
N HIS A 311 -34.09 14.83 -29.02
CA HIS A 311 -33.03 14.34 -28.12
C HIS A 311 -31.81 13.79 -28.89
N ASP A 312 -31.88 13.62 -30.21
CA ASP A 312 -30.76 13.15 -31.05
C ASP A 312 -29.70 14.24 -31.22
N THR A 313 -28.62 14.13 -30.46
CA THR A 313 -27.53 15.10 -30.48
C THR A 313 -26.70 15.11 -31.75
N ALA A 314 -26.72 14.05 -32.56
CA ALA A 314 -25.96 13.94 -33.81
C ALA A 314 -26.59 14.80 -34.93
N ARG A 315 -27.83 15.21 -34.78
CA ARG A 315 -28.53 16.12 -35.74
C ARG A 315 -27.81 17.43 -35.95
N ALA A 316 -26.98 17.88 -35.03
CA ALA A 316 -26.17 19.09 -35.15
C ALA A 316 -25.35 19.11 -36.45
N LYS A 317 -24.94 17.95 -36.97
CA LYS A 317 -24.14 17.84 -38.20
C LYS A 317 -24.80 18.52 -39.40
N THR A 318 -26.12 18.36 -39.58
CA THR A 318 -26.89 18.89 -40.69
C THR A 318 -27.82 20.04 -40.28
N CYS A 319 -27.85 20.42 -39.02
CA CYS A 319 -28.73 21.45 -38.52
C CYS A 319 -28.28 22.84 -38.94
N LYS A 320 -29.13 23.53 -39.73
CA LYS A 320 -28.88 24.92 -40.18
C LYS A 320 -29.01 25.93 -39.02
N SER A 321 -29.76 25.59 -37.99
CA SER A 321 -29.98 26.42 -36.79
C SER A 321 -28.99 26.09 -35.65
N PHE A 322 -27.91 25.37 -35.94
CA PHE A 322 -26.87 25.12 -34.95
C PHE A 322 -26.11 26.43 -34.67
N ILE A 323 -26.10 26.83 -33.41
CA ILE A 323 -25.33 27.95 -32.89
C ILE A 323 -24.43 27.41 -31.78
N LEU A 324 -23.12 27.60 -31.91
CA LEU A 324 -22.17 27.14 -30.89
C LEU A 324 -22.40 27.89 -29.58
N ASN A 325 -22.58 27.16 -28.52
CA ASN A 325 -22.62 27.72 -27.17
C ASN A 325 -21.19 27.96 -26.66
N GLU A 326 -20.72 29.20 -26.80
CA GLU A 326 -19.37 29.58 -26.43
C GLU A 326 -19.14 29.44 -24.90
N GLN A 327 -20.17 29.58 -24.07
CA GLN A 327 -20.06 29.42 -22.62
C GLN A 327 -19.76 27.97 -22.28
N GLU A 328 -20.48 27.00 -22.87
CA GLU A 328 -20.21 25.58 -22.68
C GLU A 328 -18.84 25.18 -23.22
N MET A 329 -18.44 25.73 -24.38
CA MET A 329 -17.12 25.51 -24.96
C MET A 329 -16.01 26.04 -24.07
N ASN A 330 -16.12 27.23 -23.50
CA ASN A 330 -15.16 27.82 -22.60
C ASN A 330 -15.09 27.05 -21.28
N LYS A 331 -16.20 26.57 -20.77
CA LYS A 331 -16.25 25.70 -19.60
C LYS A 331 -15.47 24.41 -19.83
N CYS A 332 -15.73 23.70 -20.93
CA CYS A 332 -14.99 22.50 -21.32
C CYS A 332 -13.48 22.77 -21.56
N ALA A 333 -13.12 23.99 -21.99
CA ALA A 333 -11.74 24.36 -22.25
C ALA A 333 -10.94 24.65 -20.96
N ASN A 334 -11.62 25.19 -19.93
CA ASN A 334 -11.01 25.66 -18.68
C ASN A 334 -11.07 24.63 -17.55
N ASP A 335 -11.94 23.62 -17.63
CA ASP A 335 -11.99 22.53 -16.65
C ASP A 335 -10.63 21.79 -16.65
N GLU A 336 -10.20 21.33 -15.48
CA GLU A 336 -9.06 20.41 -15.36
C GLU A 336 -9.31 19.20 -16.27
N LYS A 337 -8.52 19.12 -17.32
CA LYS A 337 -8.69 18.03 -18.30
C LYS A 337 -8.14 16.74 -17.71
N PRO A 338 -8.96 15.68 -17.67
CA PRO A 338 -8.45 14.38 -17.30
C PRO A 338 -7.34 13.95 -18.25
N PRO A 339 -6.43 13.11 -17.81
CA PRO A 339 -5.49 12.46 -18.71
C PRO A 339 -6.26 11.71 -19.80
N ILE A 340 -5.98 12.01 -21.05
CA ILE A 340 -6.62 11.39 -22.21
C ILE A 340 -5.60 10.69 -23.09
N THR A 341 -6.02 9.62 -23.73
CA THR A 341 -5.25 8.92 -24.77
C THR A 341 -6.14 8.71 -25.98
N GLU A 342 -5.71 9.22 -27.13
CA GLU A 342 -6.33 8.91 -28.41
C GLU A 342 -5.76 7.61 -28.96
N LEU A 343 -6.61 6.71 -29.43
CA LEU A 343 -6.27 5.39 -29.99
C LEU A 343 -6.36 5.35 -31.50
#